data_31815ed84df608ac7b5eeb191975c75d
#
_entry.id   31815ed84df608ac7b5eeb191975c75d
#
_cell.length_a   1.000
_cell.length_b   1.000
_cell.length_c   1.000
_cell.angle_alpha   90.00
_cell.angle_beta   90.00
_cell.angle_gamma   90.00
#
_symmetry.space_group_name_H-M   'P 1'
#
loop_
_entity.id
_entity.type
_entity.pdbx_description
1 polymer ?
#
loop_
_entity_poly.entity_id
_entity_poly.type
_entity_poly.pdbx_seq_one_letter_code
_entity_poly.pdbx_strand_id
1 'polypeptide(L)'
;QLCSMPISFSVCTATFGSTMSQACGGSVLMWTIVFAILILASVIWGTAIVNKLATVMGTAILILLTVIFFSIVSNGGSSVVNEMISERVMYTSYKEAIWWGGVKFTMLTSGLALSVLPCYEPLQTRKDVTKTSLFAFLFCGLFCIIVCFNVMSGMPEAIKNSVPMMYVIEKYNLQWLRPIYVIIVDLAVLTTANAMCNGYGRRFMNFSFLKGWKAKDMTKMIIISSIIIVLGAAIGMLGLNWIFYKAYNWVAFMNTPLVALGIPVVGIAKLIQIHRRGISIERGSLADKPSWYMFKKQ
;
A
#
# COMPACT_ATOMS: atom_id res chain seq x y z
N GLN A 1 10.32 -1.49 11.66
CA GLN A 1 9.51 -0.47 10.95
C GLN A 1 10.36 0.66 10.36
N LEU A 2 11.38 1.18 11.05
CA LEU A 2 12.26 2.23 10.55
C LEU A 2 12.93 1.87 9.21
N CYS A 3 13.36 0.62 9.05
CA CYS A 3 13.99 0.14 7.82
C CYS A 3 12.98 -0.18 6.70
N SER A 4 11.74 -0.53 7.04
CA SER A 4 10.71 -0.85 6.05
C SER A 4 10.10 0.39 5.38
N MET A 5 10.17 1.53 6.05
CA MET A 5 9.61 2.80 5.56
C MET A 5 10.21 3.28 4.24
N PRO A 6 11.55 3.47 4.12
CA PRO A 6 12.13 3.93 2.86
C PRO A 6 11.90 2.94 1.73
N ILE A 7 11.86 1.63 2.04
CA ILE A 7 11.61 0.58 1.06
C ILE A 7 10.17 0.63 0.56
N SER A 8 9.18 0.79 1.44
CA SER A 8 7.78 0.92 1.02
C SER A 8 7.54 2.22 0.25
N PHE A 9 8.19 3.32 0.66
CA PHE A 9 8.12 4.59 -0.06
C PHE A 9 8.81 4.50 -1.44
N SER A 10 9.91 3.74 -1.56
CA SER A 10 10.63 3.58 -2.82
C SER A 10 9.80 2.91 -3.92
N VAL A 11 8.83 2.07 -3.55
CA VAL A 11 7.87 1.52 -4.53
C VAL A 11 7.03 2.62 -5.13
N CYS A 12 6.55 3.55 -4.32
CA CYS A 12 5.77 4.68 -4.82
C CYS A 12 6.59 5.53 -5.80
N THR A 13 7.84 5.85 -5.44
CA THR A 13 8.73 6.64 -6.31
C THR A 13 9.07 5.91 -7.59
N ALA A 14 9.39 4.61 -7.52
CA ALA A 14 9.72 3.81 -8.69
C ALA A 14 8.50 3.58 -9.59
N THR A 15 7.30 3.38 -9.02
CA THR A 15 6.07 3.24 -9.79
C THR A 15 5.76 4.53 -10.54
N PHE A 16 5.71 5.67 -9.86
CA PHE A 16 5.45 6.96 -10.51
C PHE A 16 6.49 7.27 -11.59
N GLY A 17 7.77 7.07 -11.30
CA GLY A 17 8.85 7.28 -12.27
C GLY A 17 8.70 6.39 -13.51
N SER A 18 8.32 5.13 -13.32
CA SER A 18 8.15 4.18 -14.43
C SER A 18 6.88 4.43 -15.24
N THR A 19 5.75 4.73 -14.60
CA THR A 19 4.47 5.03 -15.28
C THR A 19 4.58 6.29 -16.11
N MET A 20 5.10 7.37 -15.53
CA MET A 20 5.27 8.65 -16.22
C MET A 20 6.31 8.58 -17.33
N SER A 21 7.43 7.87 -17.12
CA SER A 21 8.44 7.66 -18.17
C SER A 21 7.86 6.89 -19.37
N GLN A 22 7.03 5.87 -19.14
CA GLN A 22 6.36 5.11 -20.20
C GLN A 22 5.24 5.91 -20.90
N ALA A 23 4.55 6.78 -20.16
CA ALA A 23 3.41 7.54 -20.70
C ALA A 23 3.83 8.81 -21.45
N CYS A 24 4.73 9.58 -20.86
CA CYS A 24 5.13 10.92 -21.35
C CYS A 24 6.55 10.95 -21.93
N GLY A 25 7.31 9.84 -21.82
CA GLY A 25 8.73 9.83 -22.15
C GLY A 25 9.60 10.47 -21.06
N GLY A 26 10.87 10.63 -21.37
CA GLY A 26 11.85 11.15 -20.41
C GLY A 26 12.46 10.09 -19.50
N SER A 27 13.41 10.50 -18.66
CA SER A 27 14.09 9.58 -17.77
C SER A 27 13.29 9.31 -16.49
N VAL A 28 13.35 8.08 -16.00
CA VAL A 28 12.75 7.70 -14.71
C VAL A 28 13.25 8.59 -13.58
N LEU A 29 14.53 8.99 -13.61
CA LEU A 29 15.14 9.89 -12.63
C LEU A 29 14.44 11.26 -12.60
N MET A 30 14.17 11.86 -13.77
CA MET A 30 13.47 13.15 -13.85
C MET A 30 12.10 13.05 -13.17
N TRP A 31 11.32 12.03 -13.48
CA TRP A 31 10.00 11.84 -12.90
C TRP A 31 10.05 11.50 -11.40
N THR A 32 11.09 10.79 -10.96
CA THR A 32 11.33 10.56 -9.52
C THR A 32 11.57 11.87 -8.76
N ILE A 33 12.31 12.82 -9.35
CA ILE A 33 12.54 14.14 -8.75
C ILE A 33 11.23 14.95 -8.71
N VAL A 34 10.45 14.94 -9.80
CA VAL A 34 9.13 15.59 -9.84
C VAL A 34 8.22 15.01 -8.74
N PHE A 35 8.19 13.70 -8.59
CA PHE A 35 7.42 13.04 -7.54
C PHE A 35 7.85 13.49 -6.14
N ALA A 36 9.16 13.55 -5.89
CA ALA A 36 9.70 13.99 -4.61
C ALA A 36 9.27 15.41 -4.24
N ILE A 37 9.28 16.32 -5.23
CA ILE A 37 8.82 17.71 -5.06
C ILE A 37 7.31 17.75 -4.76
N LEU A 38 6.50 16.98 -5.50
CA LEU A 38 5.05 16.92 -5.30
C LEU A 38 4.68 16.39 -3.90
N ILE A 39 5.37 15.34 -3.43
CA ILE A 39 5.14 14.82 -2.08
C ILE A 39 5.55 15.83 -1.01
N LEU A 40 6.71 16.46 -1.15
CA LEU A 40 7.15 17.47 -0.19
C LEU A 40 6.17 18.64 -0.12
N ALA A 41 5.70 19.12 -1.26
CA ALA A 41 4.66 20.14 -1.36
C ALA A 41 3.36 19.69 -0.66
N SER A 42 2.91 18.45 -0.89
CA SER A 42 1.71 17.91 -0.27
C SER A 42 1.81 17.78 1.25
N VAL A 43 3.00 17.49 1.79
CA VAL A 43 3.26 17.47 3.24
C VAL A 43 3.17 18.89 3.83
N ILE A 44 3.63 19.91 3.11
CA ILE A 44 3.60 21.31 3.54
C ILE A 44 2.17 21.86 3.52
N TRP A 45 1.41 21.62 2.43
CA TRP A 45 0.06 22.16 2.26
C TRP A 45 -1.04 21.43 3.03
N GLY A 46 -0.72 20.29 3.60
CA GLY A 46 -1.60 19.56 4.52
C GLY A 46 -2.31 18.36 3.93
N THR A 47 -2.63 17.43 4.84
CA THR A 47 -3.10 16.07 4.53
C THR A 47 -4.60 15.96 4.27
N ALA A 48 -5.39 16.97 4.61
CA ALA A 48 -6.85 16.88 4.57
C ALA A 48 -7.40 16.66 3.15
N ILE A 49 -6.83 17.36 2.16
CA ILE A 49 -7.23 17.22 0.75
C ILE A 49 -6.79 15.85 0.22
N VAL A 50 -5.58 15.42 0.57
CA VAL A 50 -5.01 14.15 0.12
C VAL A 50 -5.82 12.96 0.65
N ASN A 51 -6.28 13.00 1.90
CA ASN A 51 -7.10 11.94 2.46
C ASN A 51 -8.48 11.82 1.78
N LYS A 52 -9.10 12.94 1.41
CA LYS A 52 -10.33 12.92 0.61
C LYS A 52 -10.11 12.34 -0.77
N LEU A 53 -9.02 12.74 -1.43
CA LEU A 53 -8.63 12.19 -2.73
C LEU A 53 -8.37 10.69 -2.67
N ALA A 54 -7.73 10.19 -1.61
CA ALA A 54 -7.42 8.77 -1.47
C ALA A 54 -8.68 7.88 -1.53
N THR A 55 -9.78 8.30 -0.92
CA THR A 55 -11.06 7.57 -0.96
C THR A 55 -11.63 7.53 -2.38
N VAL A 56 -11.62 8.66 -3.08
CA VAL A 56 -12.09 8.75 -4.47
C VAL A 56 -11.22 7.92 -5.39
N MET A 57 -9.89 7.99 -5.21
CA MET A 57 -8.94 7.24 -6.06
C MET A 57 -9.07 5.74 -5.90
N GLY A 58 -9.28 5.24 -4.67
CA GLY A 58 -9.50 3.81 -4.45
C GLY A 58 -10.70 3.26 -5.22
N THR A 59 -11.80 3.99 -5.22
CA THR A 59 -13.00 3.63 -6.00
C THR A 59 -12.77 3.77 -7.51
N ALA A 60 -12.10 4.84 -7.94
CA ALA A 60 -11.79 5.08 -9.35
C ALA A 60 -10.89 3.99 -9.95
N ILE A 61 -9.87 3.53 -9.19
CA ILE A 61 -9.01 2.42 -9.63
C ILE A 61 -9.83 1.14 -9.81
N LEU A 62 -10.70 0.81 -8.86
CA LEU A 62 -11.52 -0.41 -8.98
C LEU A 62 -12.41 -0.35 -10.21
N ILE A 63 -13.08 0.78 -10.44
CA ILE A 63 -13.92 0.98 -11.62
C ILE A 63 -13.08 0.82 -12.90
N LEU A 64 -11.94 1.50 -12.97
CA LEU A 64 -11.06 1.43 -14.13
C LEU A 64 -10.57 0.01 -14.41
N LEU A 65 -10.09 -0.70 -13.39
CA LEU A 65 -9.63 -2.08 -13.54
C LEU A 65 -10.76 -3.03 -13.93
N THR A 66 -11.98 -2.76 -13.47
CA THR A 66 -13.17 -3.52 -13.86
C THR A 66 -13.53 -3.26 -15.34
N VAL A 67 -13.43 -2.00 -15.80
CA VAL A 67 -13.63 -1.67 -17.21
C VAL A 67 -12.59 -2.35 -18.09
N ILE A 68 -11.31 -2.33 -17.68
CA ILE A 68 -10.23 -3.04 -18.36
C ILE A 68 -10.53 -4.54 -18.40
N PHE A 69 -10.95 -5.14 -17.27
CA PHE A 69 -11.30 -6.55 -17.17
C PHE A 69 -12.38 -6.94 -18.19
N PHE A 70 -13.50 -6.24 -18.22
CA PHE A 70 -14.57 -6.54 -19.18
C PHE A 70 -14.12 -6.34 -20.63
N SER A 71 -13.30 -5.32 -20.89
CA SER A 71 -12.74 -5.10 -22.21
C SER A 71 -11.81 -6.24 -22.64
N ILE A 72 -10.99 -6.76 -21.73
CA ILE A 72 -10.12 -7.92 -21.99
C ILE A 72 -10.96 -9.17 -22.26
N VAL A 73 -11.98 -9.42 -21.45
CA VAL A 73 -12.89 -10.57 -21.64
C VAL A 73 -13.57 -10.50 -23.01
N SER A 74 -14.06 -9.33 -23.40
CA SER A 74 -14.70 -9.11 -24.71
C SER A 74 -13.74 -9.30 -25.88
N ASN A 75 -12.45 -9.05 -25.70
CA ASN A 75 -11.41 -9.23 -26.73
C ASN A 75 -10.70 -10.60 -26.64
N GLY A 76 -11.33 -11.59 -26.05
CA GLY A 76 -10.81 -12.97 -26.05
C GLY A 76 -9.76 -13.27 -24.98
N GLY A 77 -9.50 -12.34 -24.03
CA GLY A 77 -8.53 -12.56 -22.97
C GLY A 77 -8.89 -13.71 -22.02
N SER A 78 -10.17 -14.07 -21.93
CA SER A 78 -10.63 -15.24 -21.15
C SER A 78 -10.12 -16.57 -21.72
N SER A 79 -9.96 -16.69 -23.04
CA SER A 79 -9.42 -17.92 -23.65
C SER A 79 -7.94 -18.11 -23.26
N VAL A 80 -7.15 -17.03 -23.27
CA VAL A 80 -5.74 -17.07 -22.86
C VAL A 80 -5.61 -17.51 -21.39
N VAL A 81 -6.42 -16.94 -20.51
CA VAL A 81 -6.39 -17.31 -19.09
C VAL A 81 -6.87 -18.76 -18.88
N ASN A 82 -7.92 -19.20 -19.57
CA ASN A 82 -8.42 -20.57 -19.49
C ASN A 82 -7.39 -21.59 -20.04
N GLU A 83 -6.71 -21.27 -21.12
CA GLU A 83 -5.63 -22.09 -21.66
C GLU A 83 -4.50 -22.26 -20.64
N MET A 84 -4.03 -21.15 -20.04
CA MET A 84 -3.02 -21.18 -18.98
C MET A 84 -3.44 -22.05 -17.79
N ILE A 85 -4.71 -21.98 -17.37
CA ILE A 85 -5.23 -22.77 -16.25
C ILE A 85 -5.35 -24.25 -16.64
N SER A 86 -5.88 -24.56 -17.83
CA SER A 86 -6.08 -25.93 -18.30
C SER A 86 -4.78 -26.68 -18.57
N GLU A 87 -3.81 -25.99 -19.15
CA GLU A 87 -2.47 -26.53 -19.40
C GLU A 87 -1.56 -26.51 -18.17
N ARG A 88 -2.06 -25.96 -17.06
CA ARG A 88 -1.29 -25.79 -15.83
C ARG A 88 0.06 -25.08 -16.07
N VAL A 89 0.04 -24.08 -16.95
CA VAL A 89 1.24 -23.30 -17.25
C VAL A 89 1.70 -22.58 -15.99
N MET A 90 2.87 -22.95 -15.52
CA MET A 90 3.46 -22.34 -14.33
C MET A 90 4.83 -21.78 -14.67
N TYR A 91 5.03 -20.51 -14.33
CA TYR A 91 6.33 -19.86 -14.47
C TYR A 91 7.24 -20.05 -13.25
N THR A 92 6.71 -20.69 -12.20
CA THR A 92 7.44 -21.04 -10.98
C THR A 92 6.91 -22.37 -10.41
N SER A 93 7.65 -22.99 -9.48
CA SER A 93 7.16 -24.18 -8.79
C SER A 93 5.95 -23.85 -7.88
N TYR A 94 5.06 -24.81 -7.63
CA TYR A 94 3.92 -24.64 -6.72
C TYR A 94 4.36 -24.15 -5.33
N LYS A 95 5.46 -24.71 -4.83
CA LYS A 95 6.03 -24.33 -3.53
C LYS A 95 6.43 -22.86 -3.50
N GLU A 96 7.07 -22.38 -4.55
CA GLU A 96 7.46 -20.98 -4.68
C GLU A 96 6.25 -20.07 -4.88
N ALA A 97 5.27 -20.46 -5.69
CA ALA A 97 4.06 -19.69 -5.90
C ALA A 97 3.27 -19.50 -4.61
N ILE A 98 3.08 -20.56 -3.80
CA ILE A 98 2.41 -20.48 -2.51
C ILE A 98 3.23 -19.64 -1.53
N TRP A 99 4.53 -19.88 -1.46
CA TRP A 99 5.40 -19.15 -0.53
C TRP A 99 5.49 -17.66 -0.88
N TRP A 100 5.76 -17.35 -2.14
CA TRP A 100 5.93 -15.96 -2.58
C TRP A 100 4.60 -15.24 -2.75
N GLY A 101 3.62 -15.85 -3.38
CA GLY A 101 2.33 -15.22 -3.65
C GLY A 101 1.43 -15.14 -2.42
N GLY A 102 1.30 -16.24 -1.67
CA GLY A 102 0.43 -16.29 -0.50
C GLY A 102 1.10 -15.74 0.76
N VAL A 103 2.17 -16.41 1.21
CA VAL A 103 2.76 -16.12 2.52
C VAL A 103 3.51 -14.79 2.51
N LYS A 104 4.42 -14.56 1.56
CA LYS A 104 5.20 -13.32 1.54
C LYS A 104 4.36 -12.08 1.24
N PHE A 105 3.38 -12.18 0.35
CA PHE A 105 2.49 -11.06 0.07
C PHE A 105 1.69 -10.69 1.32
N THR A 106 1.19 -11.68 2.06
CA THR A 106 0.49 -11.45 3.33
C THR A 106 1.41 -10.81 4.37
N MET A 107 2.65 -11.30 4.48
CA MET A 107 3.65 -10.75 5.39
C MET A 107 4.01 -9.29 5.04
N LEU A 108 4.14 -8.99 3.77
CA LEU A 108 4.43 -7.66 3.28
C LEU A 108 3.27 -6.69 3.55
N THR A 109 2.06 -7.08 3.19
CA THR A 109 0.86 -6.26 3.36
C THR A 109 0.52 -6.03 4.83
N SER A 110 0.87 -6.96 5.72
CA SER A 110 0.69 -6.77 7.16
C SER A 110 1.45 -5.55 7.70
N GLY A 111 2.59 -5.19 7.11
CA GLY A 111 3.33 -3.97 7.45
C GLY A 111 2.56 -2.69 7.13
N LEU A 112 1.70 -2.72 6.11
CA LEU A 112 0.83 -1.60 5.73
C LEU A 112 -0.35 -1.40 6.69
N ALA A 113 -0.72 -2.43 7.46
CA ALA A 113 -1.80 -2.34 8.46
C ALA A 113 -1.61 -1.17 9.43
N LEU A 114 -0.37 -0.82 9.74
CA LEU A 114 -0.05 0.31 10.59
C LEU A 114 -0.32 1.68 9.96
N SER A 115 -0.29 1.78 8.64
CA SER A 115 -0.65 3.01 7.91
C SER A 115 -2.16 3.22 7.89
N VAL A 116 -2.94 2.16 8.06
CA VAL A 116 -4.41 2.18 8.06
C VAL A 116 -4.98 2.47 9.46
N LEU A 117 -4.17 2.40 10.53
CA LEU A 117 -4.63 2.65 11.91
C LEU A 117 -5.43 3.96 12.08
N PRO A 118 -5.05 5.10 11.48
CA PRO A 118 -5.86 6.33 11.59
C PRO A 118 -7.28 6.18 11.01
N CYS A 119 -7.48 5.27 10.06
CA CYS A 119 -8.79 5.02 9.45
C CYS A 119 -9.77 4.31 10.41
N TYR A 120 -9.27 3.74 11.51
CA TYR A 120 -10.10 3.10 12.53
C TYR A 120 -10.63 4.06 13.60
N GLU A 121 -10.16 5.31 13.63
CA GLU A 121 -10.63 6.30 14.60
C GLU A 121 -12.15 6.51 14.60
N PRO A 122 -12.86 6.52 13.46
CA PRO A 122 -14.31 6.67 13.44
C PRO A 122 -15.09 5.41 13.83
N LEU A 123 -14.44 4.24 13.94
CA LEU A 123 -15.13 2.99 14.30
C LEU A 123 -15.40 2.95 15.81
N GLN A 124 -16.68 2.98 16.18
CA GLN A 124 -17.10 3.09 17.58
C GLN A 124 -17.59 1.77 18.17
N THR A 125 -18.17 0.89 17.37
CA THR A 125 -18.77 -0.35 17.83
C THR A 125 -18.11 -1.58 17.23
N ARG A 126 -18.28 -2.75 17.87
CA ARG A 126 -17.83 -4.04 17.30
C ARG A 126 -18.48 -4.33 15.95
N LYS A 127 -19.75 -3.94 15.80
CA LYS A 127 -20.49 -4.13 14.53
C LYS A 127 -19.83 -3.32 13.39
N ASP A 128 -19.40 -2.09 13.68
CA ASP A 128 -18.71 -1.25 12.69
C ASP A 128 -17.37 -1.88 12.29
N VAL A 129 -16.59 -2.38 13.27
CA VAL A 129 -15.32 -3.07 12.99
C VAL A 129 -15.57 -4.30 12.14
N THR A 130 -16.55 -5.16 12.48
CA THR A 130 -16.86 -6.37 11.71
C THR A 130 -17.31 -6.03 10.30
N LYS A 131 -18.23 -5.08 10.13
CA LYS A 131 -18.70 -4.63 8.81
C LYS A 131 -17.54 -4.09 7.98
N THR A 132 -16.75 -3.18 8.53
CA THR A 132 -15.61 -2.57 7.83
C THR A 132 -14.57 -3.63 7.43
N SER A 133 -14.28 -4.58 8.32
CA SER A 133 -13.34 -5.67 8.03
C SER A 133 -13.86 -6.59 6.93
N LEU A 134 -15.16 -6.93 6.94
CA LEU A 134 -15.78 -7.74 5.90
C LEU A 134 -15.78 -7.02 4.54
N PHE A 135 -16.16 -5.74 4.52
CA PHE A 135 -16.10 -4.93 3.31
C PHE A 135 -14.68 -4.80 2.78
N ALA A 136 -13.69 -4.54 3.64
CA ALA A 136 -12.30 -4.47 3.25
C ALA A 136 -11.81 -5.79 2.66
N PHE A 137 -12.16 -6.93 3.27
CA PHE A 137 -11.80 -8.25 2.77
C PHE A 137 -12.41 -8.51 1.38
N LEU A 138 -13.71 -8.28 1.22
CA LEU A 138 -14.39 -8.49 -0.06
C LEU A 138 -13.86 -7.55 -1.15
N PHE A 139 -13.69 -6.26 -0.81
CA PHE A 139 -13.18 -5.26 -1.75
C PHE A 139 -11.75 -5.56 -2.19
N CYS A 140 -10.85 -5.85 -1.25
CA CYS A 140 -9.46 -6.20 -1.56
C CYS A 140 -9.38 -7.53 -2.30
N GLY A 141 -10.20 -8.53 -1.94
CA GLY A 141 -10.26 -9.81 -2.62
C GLY A 141 -10.69 -9.67 -4.09
N LEU A 142 -11.76 -8.93 -4.32
CA LEU A 142 -12.25 -8.63 -5.68
C LEU A 142 -11.19 -7.89 -6.50
N PHE A 143 -10.58 -6.86 -5.89
CA PHE A 143 -9.49 -6.10 -6.52
C PHE A 143 -8.34 -7.01 -6.94
N CYS A 144 -7.88 -7.89 -6.05
CA CYS A 144 -6.79 -8.83 -6.35
C CYS A 144 -7.17 -9.78 -7.49
N ILE A 145 -8.39 -10.32 -7.50
CA ILE A 145 -8.87 -11.24 -8.57
C ILE A 145 -8.85 -10.52 -9.92
N ILE A 146 -9.40 -9.30 -10.00
CA ILE A 146 -9.43 -8.51 -11.23
C ILE A 146 -8.02 -8.20 -11.73
N VAL A 147 -7.13 -7.75 -10.84
CA VAL A 147 -5.74 -7.43 -11.21
C VAL A 147 -5.01 -8.68 -11.70
N CYS A 148 -5.14 -9.81 -10.97
CA CYS A 148 -4.51 -11.07 -11.37
C CYS A 148 -4.99 -11.52 -12.76
N PHE A 149 -6.29 -11.50 -13.01
CA PHE A 149 -6.85 -11.87 -14.31
C PHE A 149 -6.31 -10.97 -15.43
N ASN A 150 -6.35 -9.64 -15.21
CA ASN A 150 -5.86 -8.69 -16.20
C ASN A 150 -4.39 -8.93 -16.55
N VAL A 151 -3.54 -9.15 -15.55
CA VAL A 151 -2.11 -9.41 -15.77
C VAL A 151 -1.88 -10.77 -16.42
N MET A 152 -2.61 -11.82 -15.99
CA MET A 152 -2.52 -13.15 -16.58
C MET A 152 -2.86 -13.15 -18.07
N SER A 153 -3.85 -12.37 -18.50
CA SER A 153 -4.20 -12.25 -19.92
C SER A 153 -3.07 -11.69 -20.79
N GLY A 154 -2.10 -11.01 -20.20
CA GLY A 154 -0.90 -10.48 -20.86
C GLY A 154 0.32 -11.37 -20.80
N MET A 155 0.27 -12.50 -20.10
CA MET A 155 1.43 -13.41 -19.96
C MET A 155 1.85 -14.02 -21.31
N PRO A 156 3.14 -14.43 -21.47
CA PRO A 156 4.28 -14.24 -20.54
C PRO A 156 4.94 -12.87 -20.65
N GLU A 157 4.61 -12.06 -21.64
CA GLU A 157 5.29 -10.79 -21.93
C GLU A 157 5.02 -9.73 -20.86
N ALA A 158 3.87 -9.75 -20.23
CA ALA A 158 3.52 -8.80 -19.18
C ALA A 158 4.54 -8.78 -18.03
N ILE A 159 5.13 -9.92 -17.67
CA ILE A 159 6.13 -10.02 -16.58
C ILE A 159 7.42 -9.26 -16.91
N LYS A 160 7.77 -9.15 -18.19
CA LYS A 160 9.00 -8.49 -18.64
C LYS A 160 8.90 -6.97 -18.56
N ASN A 161 7.69 -6.44 -18.45
CA ASN A 161 7.44 -5.01 -18.39
C ASN A 161 7.48 -4.50 -16.94
N SER A 162 8.05 -3.31 -16.74
CA SER A 162 8.10 -2.65 -15.42
C SER A 162 6.71 -2.34 -14.88
N VAL A 163 5.75 -2.09 -15.79
CA VAL A 163 4.34 -1.84 -15.46
C VAL A 163 3.47 -2.79 -16.30
N PRO A 164 3.20 -4.01 -15.80
CA PRO A 164 2.49 -5.06 -16.58
C PRO A 164 1.15 -4.60 -17.16
N MET A 165 0.38 -3.80 -16.43
CA MET A 165 -0.92 -3.31 -16.89
C MET A 165 -0.85 -2.39 -18.12
N MET A 166 0.24 -1.64 -18.29
CA MET A 166 0.44 -0.81 -19.48
C MET A 166 0.59 -1.67 -20.72
N TYR A 167 1.33 -2.78 -20.60
CA TYR A 167 1.44 -3.78 -21.68
C TYR A 167 0.10 -4.42 -22.02
N VAL A 168 -0.70 -4.78 -20.99
CA VAL A 168 -2.03 -5.36 -21.20
C VAL A 168 -2.96 -4.40 -21.94
N ILE A 169 -2.97 -3.12 -21.53
CA ILE A 169 -3.75 -2.07 -22.21
C ILE A 169 -3.35 -1.96 -23.69
N GLU A 170 -2.06 -2.05 -24.00
CA GLU A 170 -1.56 -2.01 -25.37
C GLU A 170 -1.90 -3.28 -26.17
N LYS A 171 -1.72 -4.47 -25.58
CA LYS A 171 -2.01 -5.77 -26.19
C LYS A 171 -3.47 -5.89 -26.67
N TYR A 172 -4.40 -5.36 -25.88
CA TYR A 172 -5.84 -5.40 -26.18
C TYR A 172 -6.38 -4.15 -26.89
N ASN A 173 -5.50 -3.31 -27.47
CA ASN A 173 -5.85 -2.08 -28.18
C ASN A 173 -6.72 -1.10 -27.36
N LEU A 174 -6.54 -1.06 -26.04
CA LEU A 174 -7.24 -0.17 -25.13
C LEU A 174 -6.47 1.15 -24.90
N GLN A 175 -5.78 1.65 -25.91
CA GLN A 175 -4.87 2.81 -25.79
C GLN A 175 -5.57 4.08 -25.28
N TRP A 176 -6.87 4.22 -25.52
CA TRP A 176 -7.66 5.31 -24.98
C TRP A 176 -7.77 5.33 -23.45
N LEU A 177 -7.64 4.13 -22.81
CA LEU A 177 -7.59 4.01 -21.34
C LEU A 177 -6.22 4.30 -20.74
N ARG A 178 -5.17 4.31 -21.55
CA ARG A 178 -3.79 4.51 -21.08
C ARG A 178 -3.60 5.82 -20.29
N PRO A 179 -4.00 6.99 -20.80
CA PRO A 179 -3.85 8.23 -20.04
C PRO A 179 -4.69 8.23 -18.76
N ILE A 180 -5.89 7.67 -18.79
CA ILE A 180 -6.77 7.57 -17.62
C ILE A 180 -6.11 6.68 -16.55
N TYR A 181 -5.56 5.54 -16.97
CA TYR A 181 -4.84 4.61 -16.09
C TYR A 181 -3.65 5.30 -15.41
N VAL A 182 -2.82 6.00 -16.18
CA VAL A 182 -1.64 6.70 -15.65
C VAL A 182 -2.06 7.75 -14.62
N ILE A 183 -3.01 8.61 -14.95
CA ILE A 183 -3.48 9.66 -14.03
C ILE A 183 -4.01 9.06 -12.73
N ILE A 184 -4.88 8.05 -12.82
CA ILE A 184 -5.51 7.45 -11.63
C ILE A 184 -4.46 6.73 -10.76
N VAL A 185 -3.57 5.95 -11.37
CA VAL A 185 -2.52 5.22 -10.65
C VAL A 185 -1.53 6.18 -10.00
N ASP A 186 -1.09 7.20 -10.71
CA ASP A 186 -0.11 8.16 -10.20
C ASP A 186 -0.70 9.03 -9.07
N LEU A 187 -1.97 9.42 -9.17
CA LEU A 187 -2.66 10.09 -8.06
C LEU A 187 -2.82 9.15 -6.85
N ALA A 188 -3.11 7.87 -7.07
CA ALA A 188 -3.19 6.90 -5.97
C ALA A 188 -1.83 6.67 -5.30
N VAL A 189 -0.76 6.61 -6.09
CA VAL A 189 0.60 6.51 -5.59
C VAL A 189 0.99 7.75 -4.80
N LEU A 190 0.65 8.96 -5.28
CA LEU A 190 0.85 10.22 -4.56
C LEU A 190 0.11 10.24 -3.21
N THR A 191 -1.16 9.84 -3.18
CA THR A 191 -1.93 9.80 -1.94
C THR A 191 -1.36 8.79 -0.94
N THR A 192 -0.92 7.63 -1.43
CA THR A 192 -0.28 6.58 -0.61
C THR A 192 1.04 7.06 -0.02
N ALA A 193 1.91 7.66 -0.83
CA ALA A 193 3.19 8.18 -0.39
C ALA A 193 3.03 9.30 0.65
N ASN A 194 2.06 10.20 0.44
CA ASN A 194 1.74 11.25 1.41
C ASN A 194 1.21 10.67 2.73
N ALA A 195 0.33 9.66 2.68
CA ALA A 195 -0.16 8.97 3.88
C ALA A 195 1.00 8.29 4.65
N MET A 196 1.96 7.70 3.92
CA MET A 196 3.17 7.14 4.51
C MET A 196 4.03 8.21 5.19
N CYS A 197 4.34 9.33 4.52
CA CYS A 197 5.11 10.42 5.10
C CYS A 197 4.46 10.94 6.38
N ASN A 198 3.14 11.14 6.38
CA ASN A 198 2.42 11.62 7.54
C ASN A 198 2.35 10.58 8.67
N GLY A 199 2.01 9.35 8.36
CA GLY A 199 1.91 8.28 9.34
C GLY A 199 3.25 8.02 10.03
N TYR A 200 4.31 8.03 9.26
CA TYR A 200 5.66 7.81 9.78
C TYR A 200 6.21 9.06 10.46
N GLY A 201 6.01 10.24 9.89
CA GLY A 201 6.43 11.49 10.49
C GLY A 201 5.89 11.68 11.90
N ARG A 202 4.60 11.47 12.11
CA ARG A 202 3.96 11.52 13.44
C ARG A 202 4.55 10.53 14.43
N ARG A 203 4.95 9.35 13.97
CA ARG A 203 5.59 8.33 14.83
C ARG A 203 6.99 8.73 15.24
N PHE A 204 7.78 9.25 14.28
CA PHE A 204 9.12 9.75 14.59
C PHE A 204 9.09 10.88 15.61
N MET A 205 8.15 11.81 15.48
CA MET A 205 8.00 12.92 16.45
C MET A 205 7.77 12.43 17.89
N ASN A 206 7.24 11.23 18.09
CA ASN A 206 7.02 10.64 19.40
C ASN A 206 8.26 9.99 20.02
N PHE A 207 9.37 9.86 19.28
CA PHE A 207 10.63 9.35 19.86
C PHE A 207 11.25 10.33 20.85
N SER A 208 11.82 9.77 21.92
CA SER A 208 12.37 10.54 23.03
C SER A 208 13.41 11.58 22.60
N PHE A 209 14.27 11.25 21.64
CA PHE A 209 15.31 12.16 21.14
C PHE A 209 14.74 13.34 20.34
N LEU A 210 13.58 13.20 19.71
CA LEU A 210 12.92 14.28 18.98
C LEU A 210 11.98 15.12 19.88
N LYS A 211 11.53 14.56 21.00
CA LYS A 211 10.76 15.34 21.99
C LYS A 211 11.55 16.47 22.60
N GLY A 212 12.86 16.30 22.79
CA GLY A 212 13.76 17.35 23.27
C GLY A 212 14.09 18.44 22.25
N TRP A 213 13.76 18.24 20.98
CA TRP A 213 14.04 19.21 19.93
C TRP A 213 13.01 20.35 19.94
N LYS A 214 13.46 21.58 20.14
CA LYS A 214 12.61 22.79 20.30
C LYS A 214 12.01 23.33 19.00
N ALA A 215 12.22 22.66 17.84
CA ALA A 215 11.64 23.09 16.57
C ALA A 215 10.11 22.92 16.55
N LYS A 216 9.41 23.74 15.75
CA LYS A 216 7.96 23.60 15.50
C LYS A 216 7.65 22.22 14.89
N ASP A 217 6.51 21.64 15.24
CA ASP A 217 6.12 20.31 14.77
C ASP A 217 6.07 20.20 13.23
N MET A 218 5.65 21.27 12.55
CA MET A 218 5.68 21.33 11.08
C MET A 218 7.11 21.22 10.53
N THR A 219 8.07 21.92 11.15
CA THR A 219 9.48 21.85 10.74
C THR A 219 10.05 20.45 10.94
N LYS A 220 9.74 19.80 12.07
CA LYS A 220 10.13 18.40 12.32
C LYS A 220 9.55 17.48 11.25
N MET A 221 8.27 17.66 10.93
CA MET A 221 7.57 16.86 9.91
C MET A 221 8.22 17.01 8.54
N ILE A 222 8.54 18.24 8.12
CA ILE A 222 9.19 18.50 6.83
C ILE A 222 10.56 17.81 6.78
N ILE A 223 11.37 17.93 7.82
CA ILE A 223 12.72 17.34 7.85
C ILE A 223 12.64 15.82 7.81
N ILE A 224 11.77 15.21 8.61
CA ILE A 224 11.58 13.74 8.62
C ILE A 224 11.10 13.27 7.25
N SER A 225 10.09 13.94 6.67
CA SER A 225 9.57 13.60 5.36
C SER A 225 10.63 13.74 4.27
N SER A 226 11.45 14.80 4.31
CA SER A 226 12.55 14.99 3.37
C SER A 226 13.56 13.85 3.43
N ILE A 227 13.92 13.40 4.63
CA ILE A 227 14.83 12.25 4.80
C ILE A 227 14.19 10.98 4.18
N ILE A 228 12.91 10.71 4.45
CA ILE A 228 12.19 9.55 3.90
C ILE A 228 12.13 9.63 2.37
N ILE A 229 11.83 10.80 1.83
CA ILE A 229 11.75 11.05 0.38
C ILE A 229 13.09 10.80 -0.29
N VAL A 230 14.18 11.36 0.24
CA VAL A 230 15.52 11.20 -0.32
C VAL A 230 15.97 9.73 -0.28
N LEU A 231 15.80 9.06 0.85
CA LEU A 231 16.14 7.64 0.99
C LEU A 231 15.27 6.76 0.07
N GLY A 232 13.97 7.02 0.03
CA GLY A 232 13.06 6.29 -0.82
C GLY A 232 13.31 6.52 -2.31
N ALA A 233 13.65 7.74 -2.72
CA ALA A 233 14.04 8.05 -4.09
C ALA A 233 15.34 7.34 -4.48
N ALA A 234 16.35 7.36 -3.61
CA ALA A 234 17.62 6.66 -3.84
C ALA A 234 17.43 5.15 -4.02
N ILE A 235 16.60 4.52 -3.18
CA ILE A 235 16.25 3.10 -3.32
C ILE A 235 15.38 2.88 -4.57
N GLY A 236 14.46 3.80 -4.86
CA GLY A 236 13.57 3.76 -6.03
C GLY A 236 14.31 3.70 -7.36
N MET A 237 15.47 4.37 -7.44
CA MET A 237 16.34 4.34 -8.63
C MET A 237 16.94 2.96 -8.92
N LEU A 238 16.96 2.04 -7.96
CA LEU A 238 17.38 0.65 -8.20
C LEU A 238 16.37 -0.15 -9.04
N GLY A 239 15.20 0.42 -9.29
CA GLY A 239 14.14 -0.14 -10.12
C GLY A 239 13.18 -1.06 -9.37
N LEU A 240 11.95 -1.13 -9.88
CA LEU A 240 10.85 -1.90 -9.27
C LEU A 240 11.19 -3.38 -9.06
N ASN A 241 11.81 -4.01 -10.05
CA ASN A 241 12.17 -5.43 -9.98
C ASN A 241 13.13 -5.71 -8.82
N TRP A 242 14.17 -4.89 -8.64
CA TRP A 242 15.11 -5.04 -7.55
C TRP A 242 14.42 -4.88 -6.19
N ILE A 243 13.54 -3.87 -6.07
CA ILE A 243 12.79 -3.60 -4.85
C ILE A 243 11.90 -4.79 -4.48
N PHE A 244 11.13 -5.32 -5.44
CA PHE A 244 10.24 -6.45 -5.19
C PHE A 244 11.00 -7.74 -4.86
N TYR A 245 12.04 -8.07 -5.61
CA TYR A 245 12.75 -9.35 -5.42
C TYR A 245 13.72 -9.35 -4.24
N LYS A 246 14.40 -8.23 -3.95
CA LYS A 246 15.39 -8.17 -2.88
C LYS A 246 14.92 -7.41 -1.66
N ALA A 247 14.55 -6.13 -1.80
CA ALA A 247 14.23 -5.30 -0.66
C ALA A 247 12.97 -5.76 0.08
N TYR A 248 11.92 -6.15 -0.64
CA TYR A 248 10.69 -6.65 -0.04
C TYR A 248 10.85 -8.01 0.67
N ASN A 249 11.82 -8.82 0.26
CA ASN A 249 12.17 -10.01 1.01
C ASN A 249 12.55 -9.70 2.45
N TRP A 250 13.44 -8.71 2.63
CA TRP A 250 13.86 -8.28 3.95
C TRP A 250 12.71 -7.68 4.75
N VAL A 251 11.87 -6.86 4.12
CA VAL A 251 10.70 -6.26 4.77
C VAL A 251 9.72 -7.32 5.22
N ALA A 252 9.41 -8.31 4.37
CA ALA A 252 8.51 -9.40 4.71
C ALA A 252 9.05 -10.21 5.90
N PHE A 253 10.34 -10.58 5.85
CA PHE A 253 10.98 -11.31 6.93
C PHE A 253 10.95 -10.57 8.27
N MET A 254 11.21 -9.25 8.26
CA MET A 254 11.15 -8.42 9.47
C MET A 254 9.72 -8.18 9.98
N ASN A 255 8.75 -8.03 9.06
CA ASN A 255 7.37 -7.75 9.45
C ASN A 255 6.65 -8.98 10.03
N THR A 256 7.04 -10.19 9.68
CA THR A 256 6.38 -11.40 10.11
C THR A 256 6.31 -11.53 11.63
N PRO A 257 7.43 -11.53 12.39
CA PRO A 257 7.36 -11.68 13.84
C PRO A 257 6.75 -10.46 14.53
N LEU A 258 6.98 -9.25 13.99
CA LEU A 258 6.61 -8.01 14.66
C LEU A 258 5.15 -7.60 14.41
N VAL A 259 4.66 -7.82 13.20
CA VAL A 259 3.35 -7.32 12.76
C VAL A 259 2.38 -8.47 12.54
N ALA A 260 2.72 -9.43 11.68
CA ALA A 260 1.81 -10.52 11.32
C ALA A 260 1.50 -11.44 12.50
N LEU A 261 2.46 -11.71 13.37
CA LEU A 261 2.28 -12.52 14.58
C LEU A 261 2.06 -11.65 15.82
N GLY A 262 2.83 -10.58 15.98
CA GLY A 262 2.81 -9.75 17.17
C GLY A 262 1.47 -9.06 17.40
N ILE A 263 0.85 -8.48 16.38
CA ILE A 263 -0.43 -7.78 16.54
C ILE A 263 -1.57 -8.72 16.94
N PRO A 264 -1.81 -9.86 16.26
CA PRO A 264 -2.84 -10.81 16.66
C PRO A 264 -2.61 -11.37 18.07
N VAL A 265 -1.39 -11.80 18.38
CA VAL A 265 -1.06 -12.39 19.69
C VAL A 265 -1.30 -11.37 20.82
N VAL A 266 -0.74 -10.18 20.71
CA VAL A 266 -0.91 -9.12 21.70
C VAL A 266 -2.37 -8.64 21.72
N GLY A 267 -3.04 -8.56 20.58
CA GLY A 267 -4.45 -8.18 20.47
C GLY A 267 -5.35 -9.18 21.18
N ILE A 268 -5.18 -10.47 20.93
CA ILE A 268 -5.95 -11.54 21.58
C ILE A 268 -5.68 -11.54 23.10
N ALA A 269 -4.42 -11.46 23.52
CA ALA A 269 -4.07 -11.39 24.93
C ALA A 269 -4.74 -10.20 25.64
N LYS A 270 -4.75 -9.03 25.01
CA LYS A 270 -5.43 -7.84 25.53
C LYS A 270 -6.96 -8.01 25.56
N LEU A 271 -7.56 -8.60 24.54
CA LEU A 271 -8.99 -8.87 24.53
C LEU A 271 -9.41 -9.83 25.67
N ILE A 272 -8.63 -10.89 25.90
CA ILE A 272 -8.86 -11.80 27.01
C ILE A 272 -8.74 -11.06 28.36
N GLN A 273 -7.73 -10.21 28.51
CA GLN A 273 -7.53 -9.44 29.73
C GLN A 273 -8.68 -8.44 29.99
N ILE A 274 -9.16 -7.76 28.95
CA ILE A 274 -10.30 -6.83 29.01
C ILE A 274 -11.58 -7.60 29.40
N HIS A 275 -11.81 -8.75 28.77
CA HIS A 275 -12.96 -9.62 29.08
C HIS A 275 -12.94 -10.10 30.53
N ARG A 276 -11.79 -10.57 31.02
CA ARG A 276 -11.62 -10.98 32.43
C ARG A 276 -11.86 -9.86 33.44
N ARG A 277 -11.63 -8.62 33.04
CA ARG A 277 -11.87 -7.42 33.89
C ARG A 277 -13.30 -6.89 33.80
N GLY A 278 -14.19 -7.52 33.01
CA GLY A 278 -15.56 -7.09 32.82
C GLY A 278 -15.70 -5.71 32.16
N ILE A 279 -14.66 -5.25 31.45
CA ILE A 279 -14.67 -3.92 30.81
C ILE A 279 -15.39 -4.05 29.47
N SER A 280 -16.41 -3.22 29.23
CA SER A 280 -17.04 -3.10 27.91
C SER A 280 -16.05 -2.62 26.87
N ILE A 281 -16.03 -3.28 25.70
CA ILE A 281 -15.14 -2.92 24.58
C ILE A 281 -15.76 -1.79 23.73
N GLU A 282 -16.97 -1.36 24.05
CA GLU A 282 -17.61 -0.24 23.35
C GLU A 282 -16.93 1.07 23.73
N ARG A 283 -16.74 1.92 22.72
CA ARG A 283 -15.95 3.15 22.85
C ARG A 283 -16.52 4.14 23.88
N GLY A 284 -17.80 4.09 24.14
CA GLY A 284 -18.46 4.94 25.15
C GLY A 284 -17.92 4.78 26.58
N SER A 285 -17.26 3.64 26.89
CA SER A 285 -16.67 3.38 28.20
C SER A 285 -15.15 3.66 28.27
N LEU A 286 -14.47 3.78 27.11
CA LEU A 286 -13.02 3.96 27.00
C LEU A 286 -12.60 5.25 26.27
N ALA A 287 -13.54 5.94 25.61
CA ALA A 287 -13.26 7.10 24.76
C ALA A 287 -12.59 8.27 25.51
N ASP A 288 -12.90 8.42 26.81
CA ASP A 288 -12.36 9.53 27.63
C ASP A 288 -11.04 9.19 28.32
N LYS A 289 -10.51 7.99 28.12
CA LYS A 289 -9.27 7.58 28.78
C LYS A 289 -8.15 7.40 27.76
N PRO A 290 -7.04 8.15 27.87
CA PRO A 290 -5.92 8.01 26.96
C PRO A 290 -5.37 6.58 26.99
N SER A 291 -4.88 6.10 25.84
CA SER A 291 -4.43 4.71 25.63
C SER A 291 -3.39 4.20 26.65
N TRP A 292 -2.61 5.11 27.26
CA TRP A 292 -1.66 4.79 28.34
C TRP A 292 -2.32 4.54 29.70
N TYR A 293 -3.60 4.90 29.88
CA TYR A 293 -4.30 4.66 31.14
C TYR A 293 -4.50 3.16 31.42
N MET A 294 -4.55 2.35 30.36
CA MET A 294 -4.63 0.89 30.51
C MET A 294 -3.35 0.25 31.05
N PHE A 295 -2.24 0.98 31.02
CA PHE A 295 -0.92 0.50 31.50
C PHE A 295 -0.57 0.99 32.93
N LYS A 296 -1.33 1.93 33.48
CA LYS A 296 -1.03 2.56 34.77
C LYS A 296 -1.64 1.92 36.00
N LYS A 297 -2.41 0.85 35.82
CA LYS A 297 -2.96 0.05 36.94
C LYS A 297 -2.35 -1.35 36.90
N GLN A 298 -1.06 -1.42 37.16
CA GLN A 298 -0.38 -2.59 37.71
C GLN A 298 0.26 -2.20 39.02
#